data_68d6cb345f6bb3ba76e73242bd028384
#
_entry.id   68d6cb345f6bb3ba76e73242bd028384
#
_cell.length_a   1.000
_cell.length_b   1.000
_cell.length_c   1.000
_cell.angle_alpha   90.00
_cell.angle_beta   90.00
_cell.angle_gamma   90.00
#
_symmetry.space_group_name_H-M   'P 1'
#
loop_
_entity.id
_entity.type
_entity.pdbx_description
1 polymer ?
#
loop_
_entity_poly.entity_id
_entity_poly.type
_entity_poly.pdbx_seq_one_letter_code
_entity_poly.pdbx_strand_id
1 'polypeptide(L)'
;NWNELFRDSPPRAEIAVRRKVDDYKTLFKPEFGLKDGSLSLPMGVIAGVSIESFFRELAAPASGVSDFNKLPIPFRAMATNIETGDSVVLAKGSLPQAMRASMSVPGAIAPVEIDGKLLVDGGIANNLPINQARELCGDVIIAVNISTPPLRRDQITSALSVTGQLINFLGKQTVDEQIKSLRGSDLLIAPDLGDISSSTFDRSADAIRIGEEAARAAAPQLARYSLPPEQFAAHRQRQIAQDQGLGKVDEIRIENLNRTNVAVVAQLVESQPKQELSEDKVGADLRRIYGTGDYEAITYRLVGGEAGPRAMIIEPTEKSWGPDYLRFGLALASDFQGDNQFNLLAQYRRTWLNHLGGEFTTEVQIGQNTHLMTEFYQPLEESGRWFVAPSAYVGQQTRGVFLVDNNEKVADYLTSVLQGGVDAGRVFGT
;
A
#
# COMPACT_ATOMS: atom_id res chain seq x y z
N ASN A 1 -14.80 1.15 4.49
CA ASN A 1 -14.47 0.02 5.37
C ASN A 1 -12.96 -0.02 5.58
N TRP A 2 -12.49 0.30 6.82
CA TRP A 2 -11.05 0.36 7.13
C TRP A 2 -10.30 -0.93 6.78
N ASN A 3 -10.93 -2.09 6.96
CA ASN A 3 -10.31 -3.38 6.62
C ASN A 3 -9.97 -3.54 5.14
N GLU A 4 -10.61 -2.81 4.25
CA GLU A 4 -10.32 -2.84 2.81
C GLU A 4 -9.13 -1.96 2.47
N LEU A 5 -8.90 -0.88 3.24
CA LEU A 5 -7.77 0.03 3.02
C LEU A 5 -6.42 -0.62 3.31
N PHE A 6 -6.40 -1.62 4.21
CA PHE A 6 -5.20 -2.39 4.54
C PHE A 6 -5.03 -3.64 3.67
N ARG A 7 -5.88 -3.82 2.64
CA ARG A 7 -5.73 -4.86 1.63
C ARG A 7 -5.24 -4.21 0.34
N ASP A 8 -3.95 -4.34 0.04
CA ASP A 8 -3.36 -3.82 -1.21
C ASP A 8 -3.69 -4.68 -2.43
N SER A 9 -4.92 -5.10 -2.53
CA SER A 9 -5.39 -5.86 -3.68
C SER A 9 -6.33 -4.99 -4.49
N PRO A 10 -5.95 -4.60 -5.71
CA PRO A 10 -6.89 -3.93 -6.63
C PRO A 10 -8.14 -4.76 -6.82
N PRO A 11 -9.27 -4.15 -7.19
CA PRO A 11 -10.45 -4.88 -7.64
C PRO A 11 -10.06 -5.92 -8.68
N ARG A 12 -10.63 -7.12 -8.62
CA ARG A 12 -10.25 -8.22 -9.53
C ARG A 12 -10.32 -7.85 -11.02
N ALA A 13 -11.20 -6.92 -11.39
CA ALA A 13 -11.30 -6.40 -12.74
C ALA A 13 -10.03 -5.66 -13.20
N GLU A 14 -9.31 -5.03 -12.28
CA GLU A 14 -8.11 -4.22 -12.52
C GLU A 14 -6.80 -5.01 -12.38
N ILE A 15 -6.87 -6.27 -11.96
CA ILE A 15 -5.70 -7.18 -11.91
C ILE A 15 -5.47 -7.75 -13.31
N ALA A 16 -4.23 -7.74 -13.78
CA ALA A 16 -3.85 -8.35 -15.04
C ALA A 16 -4.26 -9.83 -15.09
N VAL A 17 -4.82 -10.29 -16.22
CA VAL A 17 -5.36 -11.65 -16.38
C VAL A 17 -4.36 -12.72 -15.94
N ARG A 18 -3.08 -12.53 -16.30
CA ARG A 18 -2.01 -13.46 -15.93
C ARG A 18 -1.79 -13.56 -14.42
N ARG A 19 -1.99 -12.46 -13.68
CA ARG A 19 -1.86 -12.45 -12.21
C ARG A 19 -3.06 -13.07 -11.50
N LYS A 20 -4.24 -13.11 -12.15
CA LYS A 20 -5.43 -13.78 -11.60
C LYS A 20 -5.23 -15.29 -11.42
N VAL A 21 -4.36 -15.91 -12.20
CA VAL A 21 -4.04 -17.34 -12.11
C VAL A 21 -3.22 -17.65 -10.85
N ASP A 22 -2.42 -16.72 -10.38
CA ASP A 22 -1.58 -16.90 -9.20
C ASP A 22 -2.40 -17.17 -7.93
N ASP A 23 -3.63 -16.64 -7.84
CA ASP A 23 -4.52 -16.82 -6.69
C ASP A 23 -4.94 -18.27 -6.43
N TYR A 24 -4.91 -19.12 -7.46
CA TYR A 24 -5.32 -20.53 -7.36
C TYR A 24 -4.17 -21.48 -7.07
N LYS A 25 -2.93 -21.03 -7.29
CA LYS A 25 -1.75 -21.90 -7.22
C LYS A 25 -1.06 -21.91 -5.86
N THR A 26 -1.16 -20.82 -5.10
CA THR A 26 -0.43 -20.67 -3.84
C THR A 26 -1.33 -20.23 -2.70
N LEU A 27 -1.36 -21.02 -1.62
CA LEU A 27 -2.01 -20.66 -0.34
C LEU A 27 -1.26 -19.53 0.36
N PHE A 28 0.06 -19.45 0.15
CA PHE A 28 0.92 -18.45 0.75
C PHE A 28 1.13 -17.32 -0.26
N LYS A 29 0.53 -16.17 0.02
CA LYS A 29 0.53 -15.02 -0.91
C LYS A 29 1.85 -14.22 -0.99
N PRO A 30 2.72 -14.16 0.04
CA PRO A 30 3.97 -13.43 -0.07
C PRO A 30 4.84 -13.93 -1.21
N GLU A 31 5.35 -12.98 -1.99
CA GLU A 31 6.29 -13.17 -3.08
C GLU A 31 7.67 -12.71 -2.60
N PHE A 32 8.64 -13.59 -2.65
CA PHE A 32 10.01 -13.29 -2.29
C PHE A 32 10.79 -12.88 -3.53
N GLY A 33 11.63 -11.86 -3.42
CA GLY A 33 12.60 -11.55 -4.45
C GLY A 33 13.84 -12.43 -4.34
N LEU A 34 14.46 -12.72 -5.46
CA LEU A 34 15.78 -13.34 -5.51
C LEU A 34 16.76 -12.33 -6.11
N LYS A 35 17.57 -11.69 -5.28
CA LYS A 35 18.53 -10.68 -5.69
C LYS A 35 19.93 -11.08 -5.25
N ASP A 36 20.87 -11.18 -6.18
CA ASP A 36 22.28 -11.55 -5.91
C ASP A 36 22.42 -12.85 -5.09
N GLY A 37 21.54 -13.82 -5.35
CA GLY A 37 21.53 -15.12 -4.66
C GLY A 37 20.93 -15.09 -3.26
N SER A 38 20.41 -13.95 -2.81
CA SER A 38 19.76 -13.77 -1.50
C SER A 38 18.26 -13.55 -1.65
N LEU A 39 17.49 -14.09 -0.69
CA LEU A 39 16.05 -13.81 -0.60
C LEU A 39 15.83 -12.40 -0.09
N SER A 40 15.02 -11.63 -0.82
CA SER A 40 14.63 -10.28 -0.47
C SER A 40 13.11 -10.23 -0.20
N LEU A 41 12.70 -9.45 0.78
CA LEU A 41 11.33 -9.26 1.17
C LEU A 41 10.89 -7.82 0.89
N PRO A 42 9.58 -7.57 0.67
CA PRO A 42 9.02 -6.22 0.70
C PRO A 42 9.35 -5.53 2.02
N MET A 43 9.58 -4.21 1.99
CA MET A 43 9.89 -3.41 3.19
C MET A 43 8.70 -3.24 4.14
N GLY A 44 7.50 -3.68 3.76
CA GLY A 44 6.28 -3.70 4.59
C GLY A 44 5.35 -4.82 4.16
N VAL A 45 4.52 -5.30 5.10
CA VAL A 45 3.47 -6.30 4.81
C VAL A 45 2.40 -5.71 3.87
N ILE A 46 2.17 -4.40 4.00
CA ILE A 46 1.20 -3.61 3.24
C ILE A 46 1.98 -2.58 2.44
N ALA A 47 1.84 -2.57 1.11
CA ALA A 47 2.46 -1.56 0.26
C ALA A 47 1.83 -0.16 0.43
N GLY A 48 0.54 -0.11 0.82
CA GLY A 48 -0.18 1.11 1.15
C GLY A 48 -0.80 1.83 -0.05
N VAL A 49 -0.94 1.16 -1.18
CA VAL A 49 -1.54 1.73 -2.39
C VAL A 49 -3.02 2.07 -2.18
N SER A 50 -3.77 1.19 -1.52
CA SER A 50 -5.19 1.44 -1.20
C SER A 50 -5.35 2.60 -0.21
N ILE A 51 -4.45 2.72 0.77
CA ILE A 51 -4.42 3.82 1.73
C ILE A 51 -4.16 5.15 1.02
N GLU A 52 -3.18 5.18 0.13
CA GLU A 52 -2.84 6.38 -0.61
C GLU A 52 -3.97 6.80 -1.56
N SER A 53 -4.64 5.83 -2.20
CA SER A 53 -5.83 6.08 -3.03
C SER A 53 -6.96 6.72 -2.21
N PHE A 54 -7.20 6.22 -1.01
CA PHE A 54 -8.18 6.80 -0.07
C PHE A 54 -7.80 8.23 0.34
N PHE A 55 -6.53 8.49 0.64
CA PHE A 55 -6.10 9.86 0.95
C PHE A 55 -6.21 10.80 -0.23
N ARG A 56 -6.07 10.32 -1.46
CA ARG A 56 -6.32 11.12 -2.66
C ARG A 56 -7.80 11.52 -2.75
N GLU A 57 -8.70 10.58 -2.53
CA GLU A 57 -10.14 10.85 -2.50
C GLU A 57 -10.48 11.89 -1.43
N LEU A 58 -9.96 11.75 -0.20
CA LEU A 58 -10.17 12.72 0.88
C LEU A 58 -9.57 14.09 0.58
N ALA A 59 -8.42 14.14 -0.06
CA ALA A 59 -7.69 15.37 -0.38
C ALA A 59 -8.04 15.94 -1.77
N ALA A 60 -9.00 15.34 -2.49
CA ALA A 60 -9.38 15.78 -3.84
C ALA A 60 -9.66 17.29 -3.96
N PRO A 61 -10.36 17.94 -3.01
CA PRO A 61 -10.55 19.40 -3.05
C PRO A 61 -9.26 20.21 -2.97
N ALA A 62 -8.15 19.60 -2.52
CA ALA A 62 -6.84 20.22 -2.38
C ALA A 62 -5.81 19.72 -3.41
N SER A 63 -6.23 18.93 -4.41
CA SER A 63 -5.34 18.27 -5.38
C SER A 63 -4.45 19.22 -6.20
N GLY A 64 -4.87 20.47 -6.37
CA GLY A 64 -4.09 21.51 -7.03
C GLY A 64 -3.12 22.29 -6.11
N VAL A 65 -3.09 22.00 -4.80
CA VAL A 65 -2.32 22.77 -3.82
C VAL A 65 -1.06 22.00 -3.43
N SER A 66 0.09 22.45 -3.91
CA SER A 66 1.39 21.85 -3.59
C SER A 66 2.10 22.48 -2.39
N ASP A 67 1.71 23.70 -1.97
CA ASP A 67 2.20 24.36 -0.76
C ASP A 67 1.15 24.31 0.32
N PHE A 68 1.38 23.52 1.38
CA PHE A 68 0.41 23.31 2.43
C PHE A 68 0.10 24.53 3.30
N ASN A 69 0.86 25.64 3.15
CA ASN A 69 0.49 26.94 3.71
C ASN A 69 -0.70 27.56 2.99
N LYS A 70 -0.94 27.19 1.73
CA LYS A 70 -2.05 27.68 0.91
C LYS A 70 -3.34 26.89 1.07
N LEU A 71 -3.31 25.81 1.85
CA LEU A 71 -4.54 25.09 2.22
C LEU A 71 -5.47 26.01 3.03
N PRO A 72 -6.79 25.80 2.98
CA PRO A 72 -7.76 26.57 3.78
C PRO A 72 -7.45 26.59 5.28
N ILE A 73 -6.83 25.53 5.78
CA ILE A 73 -6.17 25.42 7.08
C ILE A 73 -4.73 24.99 6.81
N PRO A 74 -3.71 25.82 7.10
CA PRO A 74 -2.32 25.42 6.93
C PRO A 74 -2.03 24.10 7.62
N PHE A 75 -1.34 23.20 6.92
CA PHE A 75 -1.15 21.83 7.38
C PHE A 75 0.32 21.41 7.35
N ARG A 76 0.69 20.55 8.28
CA ARG A 76 1.97 19.83 8.29
C ARG A 76 1.73 18.37 8.63
N ALA A 77 2.39 17.49 7.91
CA ALA A 77 2.53 16.10 8.31
C ALA A 77 3.94 15.87 8.86
N MET A 78 4.05 15.03 9.87
CA MET A 78 5.33 14.63 10.45
C MET A 78 5.71 13.25 9.94
N ALA A 79 6.97 13.08 9.55
CA ALA A 79 7.53 11.78 9.20
C ALA A 79 8.90 11.61 9.86
N THR A 80 9.43 10.39 9.86
CA THR A 80 10.78 10.08 10.34
C THR A 80 11.61 9.58 9.16
N ASN A 81 12.78 10.18 8.92
CA ASN A 81 13.75 9.61 8.00
C ASN A 81 14.35 8.34 8.64
N ILE A 82 14.07 7.16 8.05
CA ILE A 82 14.51 5.89 8.66
C ILE A 82 16.02 5.69 8.62
N GLU A 83 16.72 6.38 7.72
CA GLU A 83 18.18 6.28 7.60
C GLU A 83 18.91 7.02 8.73
N THR A 84 18.35 8.14 9.22
CA THR A 84 19.00 9.01 10.21
C THR A 84 18.28 9.07 11.56
N GLY A 85 16.99 8.71 11.60
CA GLY A 85 16.12 8.87 12.77
C GLY A 85 15.57 10.30 12.93
N ASP A 86 15.90 11.23 12.02
CA ASP A 86 15.50 12.62 12.13
C ASP A 86 14.00 12.80 11.83
N SER A 87 13.39 13.74 12.56
CA SER A 87 12.05 14.22 12.27
C SER A 87 12.01 15.05 10.99
N VAL A 88 11.12 14.77 10.09
CA VAL A 88 10.91 15.47 8.82
C VAL A 88 9.54 16.12 8.79
N VAL A 89 9.52 17.44 8.57
CA VAL A 89 8.28 18.22 8.42
C VAL A 89 7.89 18.28 6.95
N LEU A 90 6.75 17.69 6.60
CA LEU A 90 6.21 17.71 5.25
C LEU A 90 5.25 18.91 5.12
N ALA A 91 5.68 19.90 4.35
CA ALA A 91 5.02 21.20 4.19
C ALA A 91 4.57 21.48 2.74
N LYS A 92 4.99 20.64 1.81
CA LYS A 92 4.79 20.83 0.37
C LYS A 92 4.79 19.49 -0.37
N GLY A 93 4.36 19.51 -1.63
CA GLY A 93 4.31 18.34 -2.50
C GLY A 93 2.91 17.74 -2.58
N SER A 94 2.79 16.43 -2.64
CA SER A 94 1.53 15.71 -2.64
C SER A 94 1.01 15.55 -1.21
N LEU A 95 -0.15 16.13 -0.91
CA LEU A 95 -0.78 15.99 0.41
C LEU A 95 -1.11 14.53 0.75
N PRO A 96 -1.71 13.72 -0.15
CA PRO A 96 -1.93 12.29 0.10
C PRO A 96 -0.65 11.52 0.42
N GLN A 97 0.43 11.81 -0.31
CA GLN A 97 1.72 11.15 -0.10
C GLN A 97 2.34 11.55 1.25
N ALA A 98 2.22 12.83 1.64
CA ALA A 98 2.66 13.30 2.95
C ALA A 98 1.88 12.63 4.10
N MET A 99 0.56 12.49 3.96
CA MET A 99 -0.29 11.77 4.91
C MET A 99 0.10 10.29 4.98
N ARG A 100 0.35 9.67 3.81
CA ARG A 100 0.77 8.28 3.70
C ARG A 100 2.12 8.03 4.39
N ALA A 101 3.11 8.91 4.18
CA ALA A 101 4.41 8.82 4.84
C ALA A 101 4.28 8.92 6.36
N SER A 102 3.45 9.86 6.83
CA SER A 102 3.20 10.11 8.26
C SER A 102 2.60 8.93 9.02
N MET A 103 1.97 7.97 8.35
CA MET A 103 1.38 6.79 8.96
C MET A 103 2.07 5.47 8.56
N SER A 104 3.24 5.54 7.94
CA SER A 104 3.99 4.35 7.50
C SER A 104 4.66 3.64 8.67
N VAL A 105 3.89 2.90 9.48
CA VAL A 105 4.40 2.15 10.63
C VAL A 105 5.38 1.09 10.15
N PRO A 106 6.67 1.13 10.59
CA PRO A 106 7.68 0.19 10.15
C PRO A 106 7.29 -1.28 10.35
N GLY A 107 7.57 -2.09 9.34
CA GLY A 107 7.23 -3.52 9.31
C GLY A 107 5.77 -3.81 8.97
N ALA A 108 4.83 -2.92 9.26
CA ALA A 108 3.43 -3.06 8.88
C ALA A 108 3.17 -2.45 7.49
N ILE A 109 3.54 -1.20 7.30
CA ILE A 109 3.28 -0.43 6.09
C ILE A 109 4.61 -0.01 5.47
N ALA A 110 4.77 -0.19 4.15
CA ALA A 110 5.99 0.14 3.45
C ALA A 110 6.36 1.63 3.60
N PRO A 111 7.64 1.99 3.73
CA PRO A 111 8.11 3.37 3.73
C PRO A 111 7.73 4.12 2.44
N VAL A 112 7.78 5.44 2.49
CA VAL A 112 7.56 6.30 1.33
C VAL A 112 8.81 7.11 1.04
N GLU A 113 9.25 7.11 -0.21
CA GLU A 113 10.36 7.97 -0.64
C GLU A 113 9.81 9.34 -1.06
N ILE A 114 10.29 10.41 -0.39
CA ILE A 114 9.97 11.82 -0.71
C ILE A 114 11.26 12.63 -0.69
N ASP A 115 11.55 13.33 -1.77
CA ASP A 115 12.75 14.17 -1.92
C ASP A 115 14.06 13.40 -1.61
N GLY A 116 14.15 12.12 -2.04
CA GLY A 116 15.33 11.25 -1.82
C GLY A 116 15.51 10.78 -0.38
N LYS A 117 14.50 10.91 0.48
CA LYS A 117 14.49 10.41 1.85
C LYS A 117 13.50 9.27 1.99
N LEU A 118 13.91 8.18 2.62
CA LEU A 118 13.02 7.07 2.95
C LEU A 118 12.30 7.35 4.26
N LEU A 119 11.00 7.63 4.18
CA LEU A 119 10.19 8.13 5.28
C LEU A 119 9.25 7.07 5.85
N VAL A 120 9.17 7.07 7.17
CA VAL A 120 8.26 6.23 7.97
C VAL A 120 7.45 7.09 8.93
N ASP A 121 6.58 6.47 9.73
CA ASP A 121 5.70 7.11 10.71
C ASP A 121 6.44 8.17 11.56
N GLY A 122 5.87 9.37 11.60
CA GLY A 122 6.43 10.50 12.34
C GLY A 122 6.40 10.33 13.85
N GLY A 123 5.55 9.45 14.36
CA GLY A 123 5.44 9.17 15.79
C GLY A 123 6.70 8.56 16.41
N ILE A 124 7.62 8.05 15.58
CA ILE A 124 8.91 7.54 16.05
C ILE A 124 9.81 8.70 16.54
N ALA A 125 9.92 9.77 15.74
CA ALA A 125 10.79 10.90 16.06
C ALA A 125 10.08 12.00 16.84
N ASN A 126 8.80 12.30 16.52
CA ASN A 126 8.04 13.36 17.18
C ASN A 126 6.52 13.14 17.06
N ASN A 127 5.95 12.38 17.99
CA ASN A 127 4.53 12.00 17.96
C ASN A 127 3.56 13.13 18.40
N LEU A 128 4.04 14.17 19.10
CA LEU A 128 3.25 15.33 19.53
C LEU A 128 4.04 16.61 19.21
N PRO A 129 4.04 17.10 17.94
CA PRO A 129 4.99 18.09 17.44
C PRO A 129 4.64 19.54 17.85
N ILE A 130 4.58 19.82 19.17
CA ILE A 130 4.28 21.15 19.76
C ILE A 130 5.31 22.18 19.30
N ASN A 131 6.60 21.83 19.26
CA ASN A 131 7.68 22.68 18.79
C ASN A 131 7.45 23.11 17.33
N GLN A 132 7.06 22.18 16.45
CA GLN A 132 6.81 22.47 15.04
C GLN A 132 5.56 23.36 14.85
N ALA A 133 4.50 23.10 15.60
CA ALA A 133 3.30 23.95 15.59
C ALA A 133 3.63 25.39 16.05
N ARG A 134 4.56 25.54 16.98
CA ARG A 134 4.99 26.86 17.47
C ARG A 134 5.84 27.61 16.44
N GLU A 135 6.73 26.91 15.72
CA GLU A 135 7.52 27.48 14.63
C GLU A 135 6.64 27.97 13.47
N LEU A 136 5.45 27.41 13.31
CA LEU A 136 4.46 27.79 12.32
C LEU A 136 3.63 29.02 12.70
N CYS A 137 4.09 29.84 13.64
CA CYS A 137 3.41 31.04 14.15
C CYS A 137 2.23 30.74 15.10
N GLY A 138 2.25 29.60 15.79
CA GLY A 138 1.28 29.31 16.83
C GLY A 138 1.54 30.12 18.11
N ASP A 139 0.84 31.24 18.30
CA ASP A 139 0.86 32.00 19.57
C ASP A 139 0.26 31.18 20.72
N VAL A 140 -0.74 30.37 20.39
CA VAL A 140 -1.43 29.44 21.29
C VAL A 140 -1.44 28.06 20.69
N ILE A 141 -1.02 27.06 21.46
CA ILE A 141 -1.02 25.67 21.05
C ILE A 141 -2.17 24.94 21.75
N ILE A 142 -3.01 24.29 20.99
CA ILE A 142 -3.98 23.29 21.48
C ILE A 142 -3.43 21.92 21.10
N ALA A 143 -2.79 21.26 22.06
CA ALA A 143 -2.22 19.93 21.89
C ALA A 143 -3.25 18.86 22.22
N VAL A 144 -3.45 17.88 21.35
CA VAL A 144 -4.29 16.72 21.61
C VAL A 144 -3.40 15.50 21.73
N ASN A 145 -3.25 14.98 22.94
CA ASN A 145 -2.42 13.80 23.20
C ASN A 145 -3.29 12.54 23.18
N ILE A 146 -3.13 11.75 22.13
CA ILE A 146 -3.79 10.46 21.93
C ILE A 146 -2.82 9.28 22.06
N SER A 147 -1.68 9.48 22.74
CA SER A 147 -0.71 8.43 22.97
C SER A 147 -1.33 7.27 23.74
N THR A 148 -1.13 6.06 23.25
CA THR A 148 -1.59 4.86 23.92
C THR A 148 -0.63 4.43 25.03
N PRO A 149 -1.12 3.91 26.16
CA PRO A 149 -0.26 3.33 27.19
C PRO A 149 0.53 2.14 26.60
N PRO A 150 1.69 1.82 27.18
CA PRO A 150 2.44 0.63 26.78
C PRO A 150 1.58 -0.64 26.86
N LEU A 151 1.79 -1.54 25.90
CA LEU A 151 1.10 -2.83 25.86
C LEU A 151 1.43 -3.64 27.13
N ARG A 152 0.43 -4.31 27.67
CA ARG A 152 0.62 -5.29 28.75
C ARG A 152 1.22 -6.58 28.20
N ARG A 153 1.79 -7.39 29.10
CA ARG A 153 2.46 -8.64 28.74
C ARG A 153 1.55 -9.60 27.92
N ASP A 154 0.28 -9.66 28.26
CA ASP A 154 -0.73 -10.49 27.58
C ASP A 154 -1.05 -10.01 26.17
N GLN A 155 -0.76 -8.77 25.83
CA GLN A 155 -0.95 -8.15 24.53
C GLN A 155 0.27 -8.26 23.60
N ILE A 156 1.44 -8.61 24.16
CA ILE A 156 2.69 -8.77 23.39
C ILE A 156 2.79 -10.23 22.93
N THR A 157 2.15 -10.53 21.79
CA THR A 157 1.97 -11.91 21.29
C THR A 157 2.68 -12.19 19.96
N SER A 158 3.27 -11.18 19.32
CA SER A 158 3.86 -11.30 17.98
C SER A 158 5.06 -10.35 17.81
N ALA A 159 5.89 -10.61 16.79
CA ALA A 159 6.97 -9.69 16.42
C ALA A 159 6.45 -8.27 16.12
N LEU A 160 5.27 -8.16 15.51
CA LEU A 160 4.63 -6.87 15.22
C LEU A 160 4.25 -6.12 16.49
N SER A 161 3.70 -6.81 17.51
CA SER A 161 3.39 -6.17 18.80
C SER A 161 4.63 -5.76 19.57
N VAL A 162 5.74 -6.52 19.46
CA VAL A 162 7.06 -6.12 20.02
C VAL A 162 7.57 -4.86 19.33
N THR A 163 7.52 -4.80 17.99
CA THR A 163 7.93 -3.61 17.22
C THR A 163 7.08 -2.40 17.59
N GLY A 164 5.76 -2.56 17.66
CA GLY A 164 4.84 -1.50 18.09
C GLY A 164 5.14 -0.98 19.50
N GLN A 165 5.48 -1.87 20.43
CA GLN A 165 5.88 -1.50 21.78
C GLN A 165 7.18 -0.68 21.83
N LEU A 166 8.18 -1.06 21.01
CA LEU A 166 9.43 -0.29 20.90
C LEU A 166 9.18 1.11 20.32
N ILE A 167 8.35 1.22 19.30
CA ILE A 167 7.92 2.52 18.74
C ILE A 167 7.21 3.36 19.80
N ASN A 168 6.32 2.77 20.59
CA ASN A 168 5.64 3.46 21.68
C ASN A 168 6.64 4.00 22.74
N PHE A 169 7.68 3.24 23.08
CA PHE A 169 8.70 3.72 24.02
C PHE A 169 9.51 4.89 23.46
N LEU A 170 9.90 4.83 22.18
CA LEU A 170 10.61 5.93 21.50
C LEU A 170 9.74 7.19 21.47
N GLY A 171 8.47 7.05 21.07
CA GLY A 171 7.54 8.18 21.01
C GLY A 171 7.18 8.77 22.37
N LYS A 172 7.13 7.95 23.43
CA LYS A 172 6.73 8.43 24.76
C LYS A 172 7.70 9.47 25.32
N GLN A 173 9.00 9.26 25.19
CA GLN A 173 9.99 10.22 25.71
C GLN A 173 9.84 11.59 25.02
N THR A 174 9.69 11.60 23.70
CA THR A 174 9.50 12.85 22.94
C THR A 174 8.17 13.53 23.30
N VAL A 175 7.09 12.78 23.47
CA VAL A 175 5.79 13.31 23.89
C VAL A 175 5.88 13.99 25.27
N ASP A 176 6.53 13.35 26.24
CA ASP A 176 6.68 13.91 27.60
C ASP A 176 7.50 15.23 27.56
N GLU A 177 8.52 15.32 26.71
CA GLU A 177 9.32 16.55 26.51
C GLU A 177 8.49 17.65 25.84
N GLN A 178 7.70 17.32 24.83
CA GLN A 178 6.84 18.26 24.12
C GLN A 178 5.74 18.81 25.08
N ILE A 179 5.14 17.98 25.89
CA ILE A 179 4.13 18.43 26.90
C ILE A 179 4.76 19.41 27.89
N LYS A 180 6.00 19.18 28.34
CA LYS A 180 6.73 20.11 29.23
C LYS A 180 7.00 21.47 28.58
N SER A 181 7.01 21.56 27.25
CA SER A 181 7.22 22.80 26.49
C SER A 181 5.98 23.70 26.40
N LEU A 182 4.81 23.21 26.82
CA LEU A 182 3.57 23.98 26.85
C LEU A 182 3.67 25.19 27.79
N ARG A 183 3.13 26.31 27.35
CA ARG A 183 3.09 27.58 28.11
C ARG A 183 1.75 27.78 28.77
N GLY A 184 1.63 28.76 29.68
CA GLY A 184 0.37 29.03 30.37
C GLY A 184 -0.80 29.45 29.49
N SER A 185 -0.53 29.91 28.25
CA SER A 185 -1.55 30.17 27.23
C SER A 185 -1.98 28.93 26.47
N ASP A 186 -1.20 27.86 26.49
CA ASP A 186 -1.48 26.65 25.74
C ASP A 186 -2.50 25.75 26.46
N LEU A 187 -3.03 24.76 25.75
CA LEU A 187 -3.97 23.80 26.28
C LEU A 187 -3.59 22.38 25.87
N LEU A 188 -3.60 21.48 26.83
CA LEU A 188 -3.48 20.04 26.59
C LEU A 188 -4.84 19.38 26.75
N ILE A 189 -5.30 18.67 25.73
CA ILE A 189 -6.47 17.78 25.76
C ILE A 189 -5.92 16.36 25.67
N ALA A 190 -6.22 15.52 26.66
CA ALA A 190 -5.76 14.15 26.71
C ALA A 190 -6.98 13.22 26.92
N PRO A 191 -7.63 12.78 25.83
CA PRO A 191 -8.73 11.83 25.91
C PRO A 191 -8.25 10.49 26.49
N ASP A 192 -9.01 9.91 27.41
CA ASP A 192 -8.73 8.56 27.90
C ASP A 192 -9.32 7.52 26.91
N LEU A 193 -8.50 7.03 26.01
CA LEU A 193 -8.89 6.07 24.99
C LEU A 193 -8.95 4.63 25.51
N GLY A 194 -8.55 4.37 26.77
CA GLY A 194 -8.54 3.03 27.35
C GLY A 194 -7.69 2.06 26.56
N ASP A 195 -8.33 1.04 25.99
CA ASP A 195 -7.72 -0.01 25.20
C ASP A 195 -7.74 0.26 23.67
N ILE A 196 -8.26 1.41 23.23
CA ILE A 196 -8.25 1.81 21.83
C ILE A 196 -6.85 2.28 21.46
N SER A 197 -6.24 1.58 20.51
CA SER A 197 -4.90 1.87 20.00
C SER A 197 -4.93 2.37 18.54
N SER A 198 -3.77 2.77 18.03
CA SER A 198 -3.60 3.20 16.63
C SER A 198 -3.91 2.11 15.60
N SER A 199 -4.08 0.85 16.01
CA SER A 199 -4.46 -0.27 15.14
C SER A 199 -5.95 -0.67 15.27
N THR A 200 -6.71 -0.05 16.17
CA THR A 200 -8.11 -0.42 16.47
C THR A 200 -9.09 0.40 15.64
N PHE A 201 -8.97 0.34 14.31
CA PHE A 201 -9.76 1.18 13.40
C PHE A 201 -11.27 0.89 13.40
N ASP A 202 -11.67 -0.31 13.74
CA ASP A 202 -13.07 -0.72 13.89
C ASP A 202 -13.80 0.01 15.02
N ARG A 203 -13.05 0.56 15.99
CA ARG A 203 -13.58 1.35 17.11
C ARG A 203 -13.41 2.87 16.94
N SER A 204 -13.22 3.34 15.72
CA SER A 204 -13.05 4.77 15.43
C SER A 204 -14.23 5.64 15.91
N ALA A 205 -15.45 5.10 15.86
CA ALA A 205 -16.63 5.80 16.37
C ALA A 205 -16.57 6.03 17.90
N ASP A 206 -16.05 5.05 18.66
CA ASP A 206 -15.83 5.20 20.11
C ASP A 206 -14.77 6.26 20.39
N ALA A 207 -13.67 6.23 19.64
CA ALA A 207 -12.58 7.20 19.77
C ALA A 207 -13.06 8.64 19.49
N ILE A 208 -13.91 8.83 18.47
CA ILE A 208 -14.52 10.13 18.15
C ILE A 208 -15.36 10.62 19.34
N ARG A 209 -16.24 9.77 19.91
CA ARG A 209 -17.08 10.14 21.05
C ARG A 209 -16.26 10.52 22.27
N ILE A 210 -15.22 9.74 22.61
CA ILE A 210 -14.33 10.03 23.74
C ILE A 210 -13.57 11.35 23.50
N GLY A 211 -13.09 11.59 22.29
CA GLY A 211 -12.44 12.85 21.90
C GLY A 211 -13.38 14.06 22.02
N GLU A 212 -14.63 13.91 21.62
CA GLU A 212 -15.66 14.95 21.75
C GLU A 212 -15.96 15.27 23.22
N GLU A 213 -16.10 14.27 24.07
CA GLU A 213 -16.29 14.43 25.50
C GLU A 213 -15.13 15.19 26.16
N ALA A 214 -13.89 14.81 25.84
CA ALA A 214 -12.69 15.48 26.32
C ALA A 214 -12.59 16.94 25.84
N ALA A 215 -12.92 17.20 24.58
CA ALA A 215 -12.97 18.57 24.04
C ALA A 215 -14.07 19.42 24.70
N ARG A 216 -15.26 18.85 24.98
CA ARG A 216 -16.34 19.54 25.71
C ARG A 216 -15.95 19.85 27.15
N ALA A 217 -15.23 18.96 27.82
CA ALA A 217 -14.69 19.21 29.16
C ALA A 217 -13.68 20.37 29.17
N ALA A 218 -12.93 20.56 28.09
CA ALA A 218 -12.00 21.67 27.92
C ALA A 218 -12.65 23.00 27.47
N ALA A 219 -13.95 22.99 27.14
CA ALA A 219 -14.66 24.16 26.60
C ALA A 219 -14.52 25.43 27.45
N PRO A 220 -14.57 25.43 28.80
CA PRO A 220 -14.35 26.65 29.60
C PRO A 220 -12.97 27.29 29.37
N GLN A 221 -11.93 26.48 29.13
CA GLN A 221 -10.59 26.96 28.87
C GLN A 221 -10.43 27.46 27.44
N LEU A 222 -11.14 26.84 26.47
CA LEU A 222 -11.17 27.23 25.07
C LEU A 222 -11.97 28.49 24.80
N ALA A 223 -12.94 28.82 25.64
CA ALA A 223 -13.85 29.97 25.49
C ALA A 223 -13.09 31.29 25.30
N ARG A 224 -11.95 31.46 25.96
CA ARG A 224 -11.10 32.66 25.84
C ARG A 224 -10.53 32.91 24.42
N TYR A 225 -10.54 31.87 23.56
CA TYR A 225 -10.09 31.94 22.19
C TYR A 225 -11.24 31.97 21.18
N SER A 226 -12.46 31.99 21.64
CA SER A 226 -13.64 31.98 20.78
C SER A 226 -13.80 33.31 20.05
N LEU A 227 -14.15 33.25 18.79
CA LEU A 227 -14.58 34.40 18.00
C LEU A 227 -16.06 34.68 18.22
N PRO A 228 -16.50 35.95 18.10
CA PRO A 228 -17.93 36.26 17.98
C PRO A 228 -18.56 35.45 16.82
N PRO A 229 -19.86 35.06 16.94
CA PRO A 229 -20.50 34.16 15.96
C PRO A 229 -20.36 34.60 14.51
N GLU A 230 -20.51 35.89 14.22
CA GLU A 230 -20.40 36.44 12.86
C GLU A 230 -18.97 36.35 12.30
N GLN A 231 -17.96 36.62 13.14
CA GLN A 231 -16.56 36.52 12.76
C GLN A 231 -16.17 35.05 12.57
N PHE A 232 -16.71 34.15 13.41
CA PHE A 232 -16.51 32.71 13.26
C PHE A 232 -17.13 32.19 11.95
N ALA A 233 -18.35 32.62 11.62
CA ALA A 233 -19.00 32.24 10.36
C ALA A 233 -18.17 32.71 9.14
N ALA A 234 -17.70 33.97 9.15
CA ALA A 234 -16.83 34.49 8.08
C ALA A 234 -15.50 33.77 7.99
N HIS A 235 -14.90 33.36 9.13
CA HIS A 235 -13.68 32.54 9.18
C HIS A 235 -13.91 31.17 8.59
N ARG A 236 -15.02 30.50 8.96
CA ARG A 236 -15.40 29.19 8.42
C ARG A 236 -15.62 29.22 6.92
N GLN A 237 -16.28 30.25 6.41
CA GLN A 237 -16.47 30.40 4.96
C GLN A 237 -15.15 30.49 4.20
N ARG A 238 -14.13 31.14 4.76
CA ARG A 238 -12.79 31.19 4.16
C ARG A 238 -12.06 29.84 4.20
N GLN A 239 -12.44 28.96 5.11
CA GLN A 239 -11.86 27.61 5.23
C GLN A 239 -12.55 26.57 4.34
N ILE A 240 -13.69 26.90 3.71
CA ILE A 240 -14.33 26.00 2.76
C ILE A 240 -13.47 25.98 1.50
N ALA A 241 -12.81 24.85 1.25
CA ALA A 241 -12.11 24.63 0.00
C ALA A 241 -13.11 24.64 -1.14
N GLN A 242 -12.82 25.40 -2.21
CA GLN A 242 -13.52 25.20 -3.46
C GLN A 242 -12.91 23.98 -4.11
N ASP A 243 -13.74 22.96 -4.34
CA ASP A 243 -13.33 21.82 -5.13
C ASP A 243 -13.04 22.28 -6.56
N GLN A 244 -11.77 22.36 -6.91
CA GLN A 244 -11.34 22.73 -8.25
C GLN A 244 -11.18 21.51 -9.16
N GLY A 245 -11.39 20.30 -8.62
CA GLY A 245 -11.11 19.06 -9.32
C GLY A 245 -9.65 18.96 -9.82
N LEU A 246 -9.33 17.93 -10.55
CA LEU A 246 -8.02 17.80 -11.19
C LEU A 246 -7.87 18.73 -12.41
N GLY A 247 -9.00 19.16 -13.01
CA GLY A 247 -9.01 19.96 -14.21
C GLY A 247 -8.44 19.21 -15.42
N LYS A 248 -8.03 19.97 -16.45
CA LYS A 248 -7.42 19.42 -17.66
C LYS A 248 -5.93 19.48 -17.60
N VAL A 249 -5.27 18.52 -18.23
CA VAL A 249 -3.82 18.52 -18.46
C VAL A 249 -3.57 18.47 -19.96
N ASP A 250 -2.49 19.09 -20.40
CA ASP A 250 -2.09 19.09 -21.80
C ASP A 250 -1.36 17.80 -22.18
N GLU A 251 -0.73 17.16 -21.19
CA GLU A 251 0.13 16.00 -21.37
C GLU A 251 0.00 15.05 -20.17
N ILE A 252 0.12 13.74 -20.46
CA ILE A 252 0.27 12.69 -19.44
C ILE A 252 1.59 11.99 -19.73
N ARG A 253 2.49 11.96 -18.74
CA ARG A 253 3.81 11.31 -18.84
C ARG A 253 3.96 10.24 -17.78
N ILE A 254 4.72 9.21 -18.11
CA ILE A 254 5.13 8.15 -17.19
C ILE A 254 6.64 8.26 -17.03
N GLU A 255 7.11 8.42 -15.81
CA GLU A 255 8.53 8.63 -15.48
C GLU A 255 9.00 7.57 -14.47
N ASN A 256 10.29 7.52 -14.18
CA ASN A 256 10.93 6.64 -13.18
C ASN A 256 10.87 5.14 -13.47
N LEU A 257 10.77 4.74 -14.74
CA LEU A 257 10.85 3.34 -15.16
C LEU A 257 12.30 2.97 -15.52
N ASN A 258 12.80 1.86 -14.98
CA ASN A 258 14.15 1.36 -15.24
C ASN A 258 14.14 0.04 -16.03
N ARG A 259 13.26 -0.88 -15.68
CA ARG A 259 13.13 -2.22 -16.28
C ARG A 259 11.93 -2.31 -17.20
N THR A 260 10.85 -1.67 -16.82
CA THR A 260 9.57 -1.75 -17.53
C THR A 260 9.52 -0.75 -18.68
N ASN A 261 8.80 -1.10 -19.75
CA ASN A 261 8.71 -0.25 -20.93
C ASN A 261 7.55 0.74 -20.82
N VAL A 262 7.86 2.03 -20.93
CA VAL A 262 6.88 3.13 -20.91
C VAL A 262 5.73 2.89 -21.88
N ALA A 263 6.00 2.41 -23.09
CA ALA A 263 4.97 2.18 -24.11
C ALA A 263 3.96 1.10 -23.69
N VAL A 264 4.41 0.05 -23.00
CA VAL A 264 3.55 -1.00 -22.45
C VAL A 264 2.71 -0.44 -21.29
N VAL A 265 3.32 0.30 -20.37
CA VAL A 265 2.62 0.89 -19.22
C VAL A 265 1.58 1.92 -19.67
N ALA A 266 1.89 2.70 -20.70
CA ALA A 266 0.96 3.69 -21.26
C ALA A 266 -0.34 3.08 -21.81
N GLN A 267 -0.32 1.80 -22.23
CA GLN A 267 -1.55 1.11 -22.67
C GLN A 267 -2.55 0.87 -21.54
N LEU A 268 -2.11 0.95 -20.28
CA LEU A 268 -2.96 0.78 -19.10
C LEU A 268 -3.63 2.07 -18.64
N VAL A 269 -3.24 3.22 -19.22
CA VAL A 269 -3.77 4.55 -18.90
C VAL A 269 -4.91 4.90 -19.84
N GLU A 270 -6.13 5.03 -19.31
CA GLU A 270 -7.32 5.43 -20.05
C GLU A 270 -7.61 6.93 -19.96
N SER A 271 -7.00 7.64 -19.01
CA SER A 271 -7.04 9.09 -18.94
C SER A 271 -6.42 9.69 -20.19
N GLN A 272 -7.03 10.75 -20.72
CA GLN A 272 -6.59 11.37 -21.97
C GLN A 272 -6.18 12.83 -21.74
N PRO A 273 -5.09 13.30 -22.37
CA PRO A 273 -4.76 14.72 -22.39
C PRO A 273 -5.91 15.57 -22.95
N LYS A 274 -6.03 16.80 -22.45
CA LYS A 274 -7.02 17.81 -22.84
C LYS A 274 -8.48 17.47 -22.49
N GLN A 275 -8.72 16.34 -21.83
CA GLN A 275 -10.01 15.99 -21.24
C GLN A 275 -10.01 16.33 -19.74
N GLU A 276 -11.21 16.49 -19.17
CA GLU A 276 -11.37 16.65 -17.72
C GLU A 276 -10.93 15.37 -17.01
N LEU A 277 -10.00 15.52 -16.06
CA LEU A 277 -9.55 14.42 -15.23
C LEU A 277 -10.45 14.31 -13.99
N SER A 278 -10.81 13.08 -13.63
CA SER A 278 -11.42 12.77 -12.33
C SER A 278 -10.52 11.87 -11.51
N GLU A 279 -10.57 12.03 -10.20
CA GLU A 279 -9.82 11.19 -9.26
C GLU A 279 -10.13 9.69 -9.45
N ASP A 280 -11.40 9.35 -9.67
CA ASP A 280 -11.82 7.97 -9.91
C ASP A 280 -11.13 7.36 -11.14
N LYS A 281 -11.08 8.11 -12.24
CA LYS A 281 -10.49 7.64 -13.49
C LYS A 281 -8.97 7.51 -13.37
N VAL A 282 -8.33 8.52 -12.81
CA VAL A 282 -6.89 8.48 -12.54
C VAL A 282 -6.58 7.35 -11.56
N GLY A 283 -7.37 7.20 -10.49
CA GLY A 283 -7.23 6.11 -9.53
C GLY A 283 -7.35 4.72 -10.18
N ALA A 284 -8.29 4.55 -11.13
CA ALA A 284 -8.42 3.30 -11.89
C ALA A 284 -7.19 3.04 -12.78
N ASP A 285 -6.65 4.07 -13.42
CA ASP A 285 -5.39 3.95 -14.18
C ASP A 285 -4.24 3.46 -13.30
N LEU A 286 -4.05 4.08 -12.15
CA LEU A 286 -3.00 3.68 -11.21
C LEU A 286 -3.18 2.25 -10.70
N ARG A 287 -4.40 1.84 -10.37
CA ARG A 287 -4.70 0.47 -9.93
C ARG A 287 -4.49 -0.57 -11.02
N ARG A 288 -4.78 -0.25 -12.31
CA ARG A 288 -4.46 -1.14 -13.44
C ARG A 288 -2.96 -1.34 -13.60
N ILE A 289 -2.17 -0.26 -13.50
CA ILE A 289 -0.71 -0.37 -13.54
C ILE A 289 -0.23 -1.22 -12.35
N TYR A 290 -0.72 -0.97 -11.14
CA TYR A 290 -0.37 -1.77 -9.96
C TYR A 290 -0.80 -3.24 -10.09
N GLY A 291 -1.94 -3.49 -10.73
CA GLY A 291 -2.49 -4.82 -10.99
C GLY A 291 -1.65 -5.72 -11.91
N THR A 292 -0.62 -5.18 -12.58
CA THR A 292 0.38 -5.97 -13.31
C THR A 292 1.27 -6.79 -12.37
N GLY A 293 1.43 -6.33 -11.12
CA GLY A 293 2.25 -6.98 -10.10
C GLY A 293 3.74 -6.67 -10.19
N ASP A 294 4.15 -5.71 -11.01
CA ASP A 294 5.56 -5.33 -11.20
C ASP A 294 6.01 -4.16 -10.31
N TYR A 295 5.03 -3.47 -9.68
CA TYR A 295 5.26 -2.23 -8.92
C TYR A 295 4.97 -2.42 -7.45
N GLU A 296 5.75 -1.75 -6.61
CA GLU A 296 5.52 -1.67 -5.16
C GLU A 296 4.71 -0.44 -4.75
N ALA A 297 4.78 0.64 -5.54
CA ALA A 297 3.98 1.85 -5.36
C ALA A 297 3.72 2.53 -6.70
N ILE A 298 2.64 3.32 -6.79
CA ILE A 298 2.36 4.15 -7.94
C ILE A 298 1.76 5.45 -7.46
N THR A 299 2.39 6.55 -7.84
CA THR A 299 1.95 7.90 -7.51
C THR A 299 1.74 8.74 -8.76
N TYR A 300 1.12 9.88 -8.63
CA TYR A 300 1.12 10.90 -9.67
C TYR A 300 1.26 12.29 -9.07
N ARG A 301 1.75 13.21 -9.86
CA ARG A 301 1.80 14.64 -9.53
C ARG A 301 1.35 15.47 -10.71
N LEU A 302 0.75 16.63 -10.41
CA LEU A 302 0.43 17.65 -11.41
C LEU A 302 1.52 18.72 -11.39
N VAL A 303 2.02 19.08 -12.56
CA VAL A 303 3.08 20.08 -12.71
C VAL A 303 2.68 21.13 -13.75
N GLY A 304 3.14 22.36 -13.57
CA GLY A 304 2.80 23.51 -14.43
C GLY A 304 1.45 24.12 -14.09
N GLY A 305 0.91 24.98 -14.93
CA GLY A 305 -0.48 25.44 -14.85
C GLY A 305 -0.73 26.94 -14.86
N GLU A 306 -0.14 27.80 -14.06
CA GLU A 306 -0.63 29.21 -13.95
C GLU A 306 -0.45 30.07 -15.22
N ALA A 307 0.49 29.78 -16.09
CA ALA A 307 0.69 30.44 -17.39
C ALA A 307 1.35 29.55 -18.45
N GLY A 308 1.49 28.26 -18.18
CA GLY A 308 2.14 27.29 -19.07
C GLY A 308 1.38 25.98 -19.17
N PRO A 309 1.85 25.02 -19.99
CA PRO A 309 1.24 23.73 -20.11
C PRO A 309 1.21 22.99 -18.76
N ARG A 310 0.11 22.30 -18.50
CA ARG A 310 -0.09 21.49 -17.32
C ARG A 310 0.09 20.02 -17.68
N ALA A 311 0.88 19.29 -16.91
CA ALA A 311 1.12 17.87 -17.12
C ALA A 311 0.76 17.06 -15.88
N MET A 312 0.24 15.85 -16.12
CA MET A 312 0.15 14.80 -15.12
C MET A 312 1.33 13.84 -15.33
N ILE A 313 2.14 13.67 -14.29
CA ILE A 313 3.26 12.75 -14.30
C ILE A 313 2.90 11.57 -13.41
N ILE A 314 2.81 10.38 -14.00
CA ILE A 314 2.61 9.11 -13.28
C ILE A 314 3.99 8.54 -12.98
N GLU A 315 4.23 8.19 -11.73
CA GLU A 315 5.52 7.72 -11.21
C GLU A 315 5.36 6.34 -10.56
N PRO A 316 5.45 5.25 -11.35
CA PRO A 316 5.48 3.91 -10.80
C PRO A 316 6.83 3.63 -10.14
N THR A 317 6.82 3.02 -8.96
CA THR A 317 8.03 2.49 -8.32
C THR A 317 8.08 0.99 -8.55
N GLU A 318 9.07 0.55 -9.32
CA GLU A 318 9.26 -0.88 -9.60
C GLU A 318 9.68 -1.62 -8.34
N LYS A 319 9.17 -2.84 -8.13
CA LYS A 319 9.52 -3.67 -6.97
C LYS A 319 11.03 -3.78 -6.79
N SER A 320 11.53 -3.31 -5.65
CA SER A 320 12.95 -3.30 -5.32
C SER A 320 13.54 -4.71 -5.18
N TRP A 321 12.69 -5.70 -4.89
CA TRP A 321 13.04 -7.11 -4.76
C TRP A 321 12.90 -7.93 -6.07
N GLY A 322 12.43 -7.31 -7.18
CA GLY A 322 12.35 -7.94 -8.50
C GLY A 322 13.63 -7.77 -9.33
N PRO A 323 13.66 -8.33 -10.56
CA PRO A 323 12.59 -8.97 -11.34
C PRO A 323 12.44 -10.49 -11.15
N ASP A 324 13.24 -11.09 -10.31
CA ASP A 324 13.28 -12.54 -10.04
C ASP A 324 12.48 -12.82 -8.77
N TYR A 325 11.49 -13.71 -8.86
CA TYR A 325 10.55 -13.96 -7.76
C TYR A 325 10.47 -15.45 -7.43
N LEU A 326 10.32 -15.75 -6.15
CA LEU A 326 10.05 -17.08 -5.62
C LEU A 326 8.72 -17.08 -4.86
N ARG A 327 7.92 -18.10 -5.11
CA ARG A 327 6.67 -18.36 -4.38
C ARG A 327 6.65 -19.81 -3.91
N PHE A 328 6.01 -20.04 -2.78
CA PHE A 328 5.87 -21.36 -2.20
C PHE A 328 4.41 -21.68 -1.97
N GLY A 329 4.04 -22.94 -2.21
CA GLY A 329 2.70 -23.46 -1.98
C GLY A 329 2.77 -24.77 -1.21
N LEU A 330 1.81 -24.99 -0.33
CA LEU A 330 1.60 -26.23 0.38
C LEU A 330 0.14 -26.66 0.23
N ALA A 331 -0.08 -27.86 -0.27
CA ALA A 331 -1.40 -28.46 -0.30
C ALA A 331 -1.40 -29.73 0.56
N LEU A 332 -2.35 -29.81 1.48
CA LEU A 332 -2.59 -30.96 2.34
C LEU A 332 -4.00 -31.46 2.09
N ALA A 333 -4.16 -32.75 1.91
CA ALA A 333 -5.45 -33.39 1.83
C ALA A 333 -5.44 -34.71 2.65
N SER A 334 -6.55 -35.01 3.34
CA SER A 334 -6.71 -36.22 4.09
C SER A 334 -8.16 -36.71 3.94
N ASP A 335 -8.36 -38.01 3.73
CA ASP A 335 -9.66 -38.61 3.76
C ASP A 335 -10.10 -39.08 5.17
N PHE A 336 -9.21 -38.86 6.18
CA PHE A 336 -9.36 -39.30 7.58
C PHE A 336 -9.53 -40.82 7.73
N GLN A 337 -9.27 -41.58 6.66
CA GLN A 337 -9.34 -43.04 6.62
C GLN A 337 -7.98 -43.70 6.38
N GLY A 338 -6.92 -42.87 6.33
CA GLY A 338 -5.53 -43.32 6.20
C GLY A 338 -4.82 -42.82 4.94
N ASP A 339 -5.53 -42.21 3.98
CA ASP A 339 -4.90 -41.63 2.80
C ASP A 339 -4.60 -40.14 3.06
N ASN A 340 -3.33 -39.86 3.27
CA ASN A 340 -2.83 -38.49 3.51
C ASN A 340 -1.96 -38.08 2.36
N GLN A 341 -2.28 -36.95 1.76
CA GLN A 341 -1.55 -36.36 0.62
C GLN A 341 -0.94 -35.05 1.01
N PHE A 342 0.28 -34.84 0.60
CA PHE A 342 0.93 -33.53 0.66
C PHE A 342 1.57 -33.20 -0.67
N ASN A 343 1.55 -31.91 -1.03
CA ASN A 343 2.30 -31.37 -2.16
C ASN A 343 2.95 -30.07 -1.73
N LEU A 344 4.24 -29.96 -1.96
CA LEU A 344 5.02 -28.74 -1.76
C LEU A 344 5.38 -28.20 -3.13
N LEU A 345 5.01 -26.96 -3.40
CA LEU A 345 5.26 -26.24 -4.64
C LEU A 345 6.30 -25.14 -4.41
N ALA A 346 7.28 -25.06 -5.28
CA ALA A 346 8.15 -23.89 -5.42
C ALA A 346 8.02 -23.37 -6.86
N GLN A 347 7.74 -22.08 -7.01
CA GLN A 347 7.65 -21.41 -8.30
C GLN A 347 8.70 -20.31 -8.35
N TYR A 348 9.54 -20.37 -9.40
CA TYR A 348 10.41 -19.26 -9.80
C TYR A 348 9.76 -18.55 -10.98
N ARG A 349 9.78 -17.21 -10.96
CA ARG A 349 9.31 -16.36 -12.04
C ARG A 349 10.27 -15.20 -12.25
N ARG A 350 10.65 -14.97 -13.51
CA ARG A 350 11.37 -13.79 -13.94
C ARG A 350 10.53 -13.00 -14.93
N THR A 351 10.32 -11.72 -14.62
CA THR A 351 9.54 -10.80 -15.45
C THR A 351 10.45 -9.90 -16.27
N TRP A 352 9.89 -9.27 -17.28
CA TRP A 352 10.56 -8.28 -18.12
C TRP A 352 11.86 -8.79 -18.77
N LEU A 353 11.83 -10.01 -19.31
CA LEU A 353 12.95 -10.57 -20.07
C LEU A 353 13.26 -9.81 -21.35
N ASN A 354 12.30 -9.04 -21.83
CA ASN A 354 12.44 -8.18 -23.01
C ASN A 354 11.49 -6.96 -22.91
N HIS A 355 11.58 -6.04 -23.88
CA HIS A 355 10.83 -4.77 -23.92
C HIS A 355 9.31 -4.90 -24.03
N LEU A 356 8.77 -6.07 -24.36
CA LEU A 356 7.34 -6.35 -24.39
C LEU A 356 6.81 -7.00 -23.08
N GLY A 357 7.69 -7.20 -22.10
CA GLY A 357 7.30 -7.81 -20.83
C GLY A 357 7.24 -9.34 -20.89
N GLY A 358 8.13 -9.99 -21.63
CA GLY A 358 8.25 -11.45 -21.65
C GLY A 358 8.54 -11.99 -20.25
N GLU A 359 7.92 -13.13 -19.87
CA GLU A 359 8.07 -13.76 -18.56
C GLU A 359 8.49 -15.22 -18.71
N PHE A 360 9.38 -15.65 -17.83
CA PHE A 360 9.76 -17.05 -17.67
C PHE A 360 9.31 -17.55 -16.31
N THR A 361 8.61 -18.68 -16.29
CA THR A 361 8.13 -19.32 -15.06
C THR A 361 8.60 -20.76 -15.03
N THR A 362 9.09 -21.21 -13.87
CA THR A 362 9.40 -22.61 -13.60
C THR A 362 8.71 -23.01 -12.29
N GLU A 363 8.02 -24.12 -12.31
CA GLU A 363 7.36 -24.71 -11.14
C GLU A 363 7.96 -26.09 -10.86
N VAL A 364 8.32 -26.32 -9.61
CA VAL A 364 8.72 -27.64 -9.09
C VAL A 364 7.75 -28.02 -7.99
N GLN A 365 7.12 -29.15 -8.13
CA GLN A 365 6.26 -29.72 -7.09
C GLN A 365 6.79 -31.09 -6.67
N ILE A 366 6.80 -31.33 -5.37
CA ILE A 366 7.15 -32.61 -4.77
C ILE A 366 6.03 -33.07 -3.85
N GLY A 367 5.82 -34.38 -3.76
CA GLY A 367 4.76 -34.98 -2.93
C GLY A 367 4.01 -36.07 -3.68
N GLN A 368 2.69 -36.16 -3.47
CA GLN A 368 1.83 -37.13 -4.18
C GLN A 368 1.86 -36.92 -5.70
N ASN A 369 1.92 -35.67 -6.11
CA ASN A 369 2.12 -35.26 -7.48
C ASN A 369 3.46 -34.56 -7.60
N THR A 370 4.41 -35.16 -8.28
CA THR A 370 5.72 -34.56 -8.51
C THR A 370 5.79 -34.09 -9.94
N HIS A 371 6.18 -32.82 -10.17
CA HIS A 371 6.37 -32.32 -11.51
C HIS A 371 7.39 -31.17 -11.57
N LEU A 372 7.95 -31.03 -12.76
CA LEU A 372 8.65 -29.84 -13.23
C LEU A 372 7.88 -29.30 -14.42
N MET A 373 7.51 -28.04 -14.37
CA MET A 373 6.88 -27.29 -15.47
C MET A 373 7.68 -26.04 -15.76
N THR A 374 7.85 -25.73 -17.03
CA THR A 374 8.43 -24.45 -17.46
C THR A 374 7.54 -23.82 -18.52
N GLU A 375 7.43 -22.49 -18.50
CA GLU A 375 6.68 -21.70 -19.47
C GLU A 375 7.43 -20.41 -19.78
N PHE A 376 7.47 -20.03 -21.05
CA PHE A 376 7.90 -18.72 -21.48
C PHE A 376 6.72 -17.97 -22.11
N TYR A 377 6.17 -17.01 -21.39
CA TYR A 377 5.08 -16.18 -21.87
C TYR A 377 5.62 -14.96 -22.59
N GLN A 378 5.23 -14.78 -23.87
CA GLN A 378 5.69 -13.69 -24.72
C GLN A 378 4.50 -12.89 -25.26
N PRO A 379 4.26 -11.65 -24.76
CA PRO A 379 3.40 -10.70 -25.45
C PRO A 379 3.99 -10.38 -26.84
N LEU A 380 3.11 -10.23 -27.83
CA LEU A 380 3.52 -9.97 -29.21
C LEU A 380 3.46 -8.49 -29.58
N GLU A 381 2.84 -7.68 -28.72
CA GLU A 381 2.69 -6.24 -28.90
C GLU A 381 2.65 -5.51 -27.54
N GLU A 382 2.81 -4.20 -27.55
CA GLU A 382 2.84 -3.37 -26.34
C GLU A 382 1.51 -3.41 -25.55
N SER A 383 0.38 -3.59 -26.23
CA SER A 383 -0.91 -3.73 -25.57
C SER A 383 -1.08 -5.04 -24.79
N GLY A 384 -0.18 -6.00 -24.98
CA GLY A 384 -0.25 -7.32 -24.35
C GLY A 384 -1.46 -8.17 -24.76
N ARG A 385 -2.24 -7.72 -25.76
CA ARG A 385 -3.47 -8.42 -26.15
C ARG A 385 -3.20 -9.77 -26.77
N TRP A 386 -2.17 -9.90 -27.61
CA TRP A 386 -1.78 -11.14 -28.23
C TRP A 386 -0.52 -11.71 -27.59
N PHE A 387 -0.51 -13.00 -27.38
CA PHE A 387 0.63 -13.68 -26.78
C PHE A 387 0.84 -15.07 -27.38
N VAL A 388 2.05 -15.57 -27.18
CA VAL A 388 2.45 -16.96 -27.38
C VAL A 388 3.15 -17.46 -26.11
N ALA A 389 2.90 -18.71 -25.72
CA ALA A 389 3.48 -19.29 -24.51
C ALA A 389 3.88 -20.75 -24.75
N PRO A 390 5.11 -21.01 -25.23
CA PRO A 390 5.69 -22.35 -25.23
C PRO A 390 5.88 -22.85 -23.79
N SER A 391 5.57 -24.12 -23.56
CA SER A 391 5.67 -24.79 -22.28
C SER A 391 6.18 -26.20 -22.38
N ALA A 392 6.82 -26.69 -21.32
CA ALA A 392 7.22 -28.07 -21.15
C ALA A 392 6.87 -28.55 -19.76
N TYR A 393 6.38 -29.76 -19.66
CA TYR A 393 5.97 -30.40 -18.43
C TYR A 393 6.50 -31.83 -18.36
N VAL A 394 7.07 -32.22 -17.24
CA VAL A 394 7.39 -33.58 -16.90
C VAL A 394 6.90 -33.86 -15.48
N GLY A 395 6.15 -34.93 -15.28
CA GLY A 395 5.61 -35.21 -13.96
C GLY A 395 5.23 -36.64 -13.75
N GLN A 396 5.03 -36.96 -12.48
CA GLN A 396 4.57 -38.26 -12.01
C GLN A 396 3.42 -38.05 -11.02
N GLN A 397 2.38 -38.88 -11.15
CA GLN A 397 1.23 -38.85 -10.28
C GLN A 397 0.89 -40.26 -9.87
N THR A 398 0.74 -40.46 -8.57
CA THR A 398 0.23 -41.71 -8.04
C THR A 398 -1.31 -41.70 -8.09
N ARG A 399 -1.91 -42.73 -8.73
CA ARG A 399 -3.37 -42.88 -8.83
C ARG A 399 -3.83 -44.17 -8.16
N GLY A 400 -4.76 -44.06 -7.23
CA GLY A 400 -5.43 -45.19 -6.60
C GLY A 400 -6.40 -45.88 -7.56
N VAL A 401 -6.42 -47.19 -7.53
CA VAL A 401 -7.43 -48.02 -8.17
C VAL A 401 -8.40 -48.50 -7.09
N PHE A 402 -9.67 -48.23 -7.30
CA PHE A 402 -10.73 -48.55 -6.36
C PHE A 402 -11.69 -49.58 -6.96
N LEU A 403 -12.20 -50.51 -6.15
CA LEU A 403 -13.27 -51.39 -6.53
C LEU A 403 -14.58 -50.59 -6.65
N VAL A 404 -15.34 -50.88 -7.70
CA VAL A 404 -16.60 -50.16 -7.98
C VAL A 404 -17.68 -50.46 -6.91
N ASP A 405 -17.67 -51.66 -6.33
CA ASP A 405 -18.75 -52.12 -5.45
C ASP A 405 -18.65 -51.55 -4.02
N ASN A 406 -17.48 -51.32 -3.49
CA ASN A 406 -17.28 -50.87 -2.09
C ASN A 406 -16.33 -49.68 -1.92
N ASN A 407 -15.87 -49.12 -3.00
CA ASN A 407 -14.90 -48.00 -3.00
C ASN A 407 -13.60 -48.32 -2.23
N GLU A 408 -13.25 -49.61 -2.15
CA GLU A 408 -12.01 -50.06 -1.50
C GLU A 408 -10.82 -49.86 -2.45
N LYS A 409 -9.78 -49.24 -1.94
CA LYS A 409 -8.52 -49.02 -2.68
C LYS A 409 -7.74 -50.32 -2.75
N VAL A 410 -7.55 -50.85 -3.95
CA VAL A 410 -6.90 -52.15 -4.17
C VAL A 410 -5.47 -52.04 -4.70
N ALA A 411 -5.10 -50.91 -5.30
CA ALA A 411 -3.74 -50.71 -5.82
C ALA A 411 -3.45 -49.24 -6.05
N ASP A 412 -2.18 -48.93 -6.08
CA ASP A 412 -1.65 -47.65 -6.59
C ASP A 412 -0.82 -47.89 -7.87
N TYR A 413 -0.96 -47.04 -8.85
CA TYR A 413 -0.08 -47.05 -9.99
C TYR A 413 0.50 -45.65 -10.26
N LEU A 414 1.74 -45.62 -10.70
CA LEU A 414 2.47 -44.40 -11.03
C LEU A 414 2.26 -44.10 -12.51
N THR A 415 1.70 -42.92 -12.79
CA THR A 415 1.59 -42.39 -14.14
C THR A 415 2.69 -41.33 -14.37
N SER A 416 3.51 -41.51 -15.41
CA SER A 416 4.49 -40.53 -15.85
C SER A 416 3.98 -39.83 -17.10
N VAL A 417 4.11 -38.51 -17.12
CA VAL A 417 3.69 -37.63 -18.23
C VAL A 417 4.86 -36.78 -18.69
N LEU A 418 5.07 -36.75 -20.00
CA LEU A 418 5.96 -35.78 -20.66
C LEU A 418 5.12 -35.05 -21.70
N GLN A 419 5.08 -33.73 -21.59
CA GLN A 419 4.26 -32.89 -22.47
C GLN A 419 5.06 -31.65 -22.88
N GLY A 420 5.02 -31.31 -24.17
CA GLY A 420 5.42 -30.03 -24.70
C GLY A 420 4.24 -29.38 -25.42
N GLY A 421 4.10 -28.09 -25.32
CA GLY A 421 3.00 -27.35 -25.93
C GLY A 421 3.36 -25.91 -26.27
N VAL A 422 2.54 -25.31 -27.12
CA VAL A 422 2.59 -23.87 -27.41
C VAL A 422 1.16 -23.36 -27.37
N ASP A 423 0.91 -22.47 -26.44
CA ASP A 423 -0.35 -21.75 -26.37
C ASP A 423 -0.22 -20.43 -27.12
N ALA A 424 -1.24 -20.08 -27.88
CA ALA A 424 -1.39 -18.76 -28.48
C ALA A 424 -2.79 -18.24 -28.18
N GLY A 425 -2.87 -16.98 -27.80
CA GLY A 425 -4.16 -16.46 -27.34
C GLY A 425 -4.28 -14.95 -27.43
N ARG A 426 -5.50 -14.52 -27.13
CA ARG A 426 -5.84 -13.10 -26.98
C ARG A 426 -6.42 -12.85 -25.60
N VAL A 427 -5.88 -11.85 -24.92
CA VAL A 427 -6.38 -11.35 -23.66
C VAL A 427 -7.54 -10.39 -23.91
N PHE A 428 -8.64 -10.56 -23.20
CA PHE A 428 -9.80 -9.68 -23.20
C PHE A 428 -9.91 -9.02 -21.82
N GLY A 429 -9.93 -7.70 -21.79
CA GLY A 429 -9.87 -6.91 -20.55
C GLY A 429 -8.44 -6.77 -20.02
N THR A 430 -8.36 -6.23 -18.82
CA THR A 430 -7.10 -6.05 -18.07
C THR A 430 -6.76 -7.29 -17.27
#